data_4ff3e9882fd467788461de71d63c9604
#
_entry.id   4ff3e9882fd467788461de71d63c9604
#
_cell.length_a   1.000
_cell.length_b   1.000
_cell.length_c   1.000
_cell.angle_alpha   90.00
_cell.angle_beta   90.00
_cell.angle_gamma   90.00
#
_symmetry.space_group_name_H-M   'P 1'
#
loop_
_entity.id
_entity.type
_entity.pdbx_description
1 polymer ?
#
loop_
_entity_poly.entity_id
_entity_poly.type
_entity_poly.pdbx_seq_one_letter_code
_entity_poly.pdbx_strand_id
1 'polypeptide(L)'
;FSFFLILISVYLVIKLKRAKILAILPLLFAFHSQKGEFIDTPKAKIYMPQMYINQDLKWDKEYLKTLNDENFKQIFDAIDKGYTLVVLPETAFSVALNKYPSLNNMLLELSNKIDIVTGALYVEDNQIFNASYFYSKNSVTVAKKVVLVPFGEEIPLPKFFVDLINDIFYNGATDYSKASSPTDFIIQGEKYRNAICYEGTTDKIFENLGDTKYMIMISNNAWFTPSIEPTLQHLLLKYYSKKYGVTIFHVVNGSENRIYRP
;
A
#
# COMPACT_ATOMS: atom_id res chain seq x y z
N PHE A 1 1.74 -12.03 -23.10
CA PHE A 1 1.32 -12.01 -24.52
C PHE A 1 2.33 -11.21 -25.36
N SER A 2 2.61 -9.93 -25.06
CA SER A 2 3.55 -9.09 -25.83
C SER A 2 4.96 -9.67 -25.97
N PHE A 3 5.49 -10.27 -24.90
CA PHE A 3 6.81 -10.93 -24.94
C PHE A 3 6.85 -12.07 -25.96
N PHE A 4 5.81 -12.88 -26.03
CA PHE A 4 5.70 -13.96 -27.03
C PHE A 4 5.69 -13.41 -28.46
N LEU A 5 4.98 -12.33 -28.71
CA LEU A 5 4.92 -11.67 -30.03
C LEU A 5 6.30 -11.11 -30.43
N ILE A 6 7.05 -10.56 -29.46
CA ILE A 6 8.44 -10.13 -29.72
C ILE A 6 9.33 -11.31 -30.09
N LEU A 7 9.24 -12.44 -29.36
CA LEU A 7 10.00 -13.65 -29.69
C LEU A 7 9.64 -14.21 -31.07
N ILE A 8 8.36 -14.23 -31.43
CA ILE A 8 7.89 -14.64 -32.77
C ILE A 8 8.48 -13.70 -33.82
N SER A 9 8.46 -12.40 -33.60
CA SER A 9 9.05 -11.42 -34.54
C SER A 9 10.54 -11.69 -34.75
N VAL A 10 11.30 -11.85 -33.66
CA VAL A 10 12.74 -12.17 -33.74
C VAL A 10 12.97 -13.47 -34.51
N TYR A 11 12.20 -14.54 -34.22
CA TYR A 11 12.28 -15.80 -34.93
C TYR A 11 12.01 -15.63 -36.44
N LEU A 12 10.99 -14.86 -36.82
CA LEU A 12 10.65 -14.59 -38.22
C LEU A 12 11.74 -13.80 -38.93
N VAL A 13 12.40 -12.83 -38.28
CA VAL A 13 13.54 -12.11 -38.84
C VAL A 13 14.68 -13.06 -39.20
N ILE A 14 14.93 -14.07 -38.35
CA ILE A 14 15.99 -15.05 -38.55
C ILE A 14 15.64 -16.03 -39.68
N LYS A 15 14.38 -16.49 -39.73
CA LYS A 15 13.95 -17.55 -40.67
C LYS A 15 13.56 -17.01 -42.05
N LEU A 16 12.98 -15.84 -42.17
CA LEU A 16 12.47 -15.29 -43.42
C LEU A 16 13.56 -14.48 -44.14
N LYS A 17 14.26 -15.12 -45.08
CA LYS A 17 15.34 -14.47 -45.83
C LYS A 17 14.90 -13.31 -46.74
N ARG A 18 13.74 -13.45 -47.42
CA ARG A 18 13.21 -12.46 -48.40
C ARG A 18 12.00 -11.66 -47.95
N ALA A 19 11.28 -12.11 -46.92
CA ALA A 19 10.05 -11.48 -46.44
C ALA A 19 10.17 -10.99 -44.99
N LYS A 20 11.35 -10.48 -44.60
CA LYS A 20 11.63 -9.97 -43.22
C LYS A 20 10.62 -8.92 -42.74
N ILE A 21 10.02 -8.18 -43.68
CA ILE A 21 9.02 -7.17 -43.37
C ILE A 21 7.79 -7.74 -42.64
N LEU A 22 7.45 -9.03 -42.89
CA LEU A 22 6.35 -9.72 -42.20
C LEU A 22 6.63 -9.91 -40.71
N ALA A 23 7.88 -9.84 -40.28
CA ALA A 23 8.24 -9.90 -38.86
C ALA A 23 7.81 -8.63 -38.09
N ILE A 24 7.46 -7.55 -38.77
CA ILE A 24 6.92 -6.33 -38.15
C ILE A 24 5.49 -6.55 -37.65
N LEU A 25 4.70 -7.43 -38.29
CA LEU A 25 3.31 -7.68 -37.91
C LEU A 25 3.13 -8.09 -36.43
N PRO A 26 3.86 -9.09 -35.89
CA PRO A 26 3.74 -9.41 -34.47
C PRO A 26 4.18 -8.26 -33.55
N LEU A 27 5.13 -7.42 -33.97
CA LEU A 27 5.54 -6.25 -33.18
C LEU A 27 4.42 -5.21 -33.09
N LEU A 28 3.67 -4.97 -34.17
CA LEU A 28 2.53 -4.05 -34.15
C LEU A 28 1.48 -4.49 -33.12
N PHE A 29 1.22 -5.78 -33.01
CA PHE A 29 0.33 -6.33 -31.99
C PHE A 29 0.94 -6.34 -30.59
N ALA A 30 2.28 -6.49 -30.47
CA ALA A 30 2.96 -6.44 -29.18
C ALA A 30 2.90 -5.06 -28.54
N PHE A 31 2.95 -4.01 -29.35
CA PHE A 31 2.88 -2.61 -28.92
C PHE A 31 1.47 -2.02 -29.01
N HIS A 32 0.45 -2.86 -29.20
CA HIS A 32 -0.93 -2.40 -29.12
C HIS A 32 -1.19 -1.88 -27.70
N SER A 33 -1.12 -0.57 -27.55
CA SER A 33 -1.51 0.13 -26.34
C SER A 33 -3.02 -0.06 -26.18
N GLN A 34 -3.45 -0.84 -25.20
CA GLN A 34 -4.81 -0.73 -24.74
C GLN A 34 -4.96 0.73 -24.27
N LYS A 35 -5.78 1.51 -24.96
CA LYS A 35 -6.22 2.80 -24.44
C LYS A 35 -6.89 2.49 -23.11
N GLY A 36 -6.27 2.90 -22.02
CA GLY A 36 -6.89 2.79 -20.71
C GLY A 36 -8.24 3.49 -20.79
N GLU A 37 -9.29 2.88 -20.29
CA GLU A 37 -10.54 3.58 -20.09
C GLU A 37 -10.27 4.81 -19.24
N PHE A 38 -10.86 5.94 -19.62
CA PHE A 38 -10.74 7.19 -18.87
C PHE A 38 -11.36 6.96 -17.49
N ILE A 39 -10.50 6.80 -16.47
CA ILE A 39 -10.97 6.59 -15.11
C ILE A 39 -11.37 7.93 -14.56
N ASP A 40 -12.60 8.03 -14.09
CA ASP A 40 -13.09 9.19 -13.37
C ASP A 40 -12.12 9.59 -12.25
N THR A 41 -11.94 10.89 -12.07
CA THR A 41 -11.20 11.39 -10.91
C THR A 41 -12.01 11.14 -9.64
N PRO A 42 -11.42 10.69 -8.55
CA PRO A 42 -12.14 10.46 -7.31
C PRO A 42 -12.77 11.76 -6.79
N LYS A 43 -13.91 11.64 -6.11
CA LYS A 43 -14.57 12.78 -5.45
C LYS A 43 -13.72 13.37 -4.34
N ALA A 44 -12.99 12.52 -3.64
CA ALA A 44 -12.09 12.95 -2.58
C ALA A 44 -10.88 13.71 -3.14
N LYS A 45 -10.64 14.91 -2.60
CA LYS A 45 -9.37 15.63 -2.81
C LYS A 45 -8.34 15.07 -1.84
N ILE A 46 -7.45 14.24 -2.33
CA ILE A 46 -6.52 13.43 -1.52
C ILE A 46 -5.21 14.17 -1.28
N TYR A 47 -4.87 14.42 -0.03
CA TYR A 47 -3.55 14.90 0.39
C TYR A 47 -2.66 13.72 0.77
N MET A 48 -1.51 13.62 0.12
CA MET A 48 -0.49 12.60 0.34
C MET A 48 0.80 13.31 0.76
N PRO A 49 1.05 13.53 2.07
CA PRO A 49 2.26 14.17 2.54
C PRO A 49 3.50 13.34 2.20
N GLN A 50 4.55 13.99 1.71
CA GLN A 50 5.82 13.32 1.50
C GLN A 50 6.58 13.24 2.84
N MET A 51 6.88 12.02 3.30
CA MET A 51 7.50 11.77 4.60
C MET A 51 8.79 10.96 4.45
N TYR A 52 9.83 11.33 5.20
CA TYR A 52 11.15 10.67 5.22
C TYR A 52 11.61 10.45 6.65
N ILE A 53 10.80 9.70 7.41
CA ILE A 53 11.10 9.37 8.81
C ILE A 53 12.04 8.16 8.83
N ASN A 54 13.18 8.30 9.52
CA ASN A 54 14.12 7.21 9.69
C ASN A 54 13.48 6.06 10.47
N GLN A 55 13.69 4.83 10.00
CA GLN A 55 13.12 3.62 10.59
C GLN A 55 13.54 3.44 12.06
N ASP A 56 14.79 3.71 12.39
CA ASP A 56 15.32 3.55 13.76
C ASP A 56 14.64 4.48 14.78
N LEU A 57 14.16 5.65 14.31
CA LEU A 57 13.47 6.62 15.16
C LEU A 57 11.98 6.28 15.37
N LYS A 58 11.38 5.49 14.48
CA LYS A 58 9.93 5.22 14.54
C LYS A 58 9.48 4.51 15.81
N TRP A 59 10.35 3.70 16.41
CA TRP A 59 10.05 2.93 17.61
C TRP A 59 10.73 3.46 18.87
N ASP A 60 11.46 4.57 18.75
CA ASP A 60 12.06 5.26 19.88
C ASP A 60 10.99 5.98 20.70
N LYS A 61 10.86 5.60 21.98
CA LYS A 61 9.87 6.18 22.90
C LYS A 61 10.04 7.69 23.11
N GLU A 62 11.27 8.18 23.07
CA GLU A 62 11.57 9.60 23.23
C GLU A 62 11.16 10.39 21.99
N TYR A 63 11.19 9.74 20.81
CA TYR A 63 10.84 10.37 19.55
C TYR A 63 9.34 10.26 19.19
N LEU A 64 8.58 9.39 19.87
CA LEU A 64 7.15 9.18 19.60
C LEU A 64 6.32 10.45 19.61
N LYS A 65 6.60 11.36 20.55
CA LYS A 65 5.89 12.64 20.61
C LYS A 65 6.13 13.48 19.36
N THR A 66 7.38 13.62 18.96
CA THR A 66 7.78 14.36 17.75
C THR A 66 7.14 13.78 16.49
N LEU A 67 7.08 12.44 16.38
CA LEU A 67 6.40 11.76 15.28
C LEU A 67 4.91 12.08 15.25
N ASN A 68 4.26 11.99 16.39
CA ASN A 68 2.82 12.30 16.48
C ASN A 68 2.55 13.76 16.12
N ASP A 69 3.36 14.71 16.64
CA ASP A 69 3.23 16.13 16.34
C ASP A 69 3.40 16.40 14.83
N GLU A 70 4.35 15.73 14.15
CA GLU A 70 4.53 15.85 12.71
C GLU A 70 3.34 15.26 11.94
N ASN A 71 2.81 14.10 12.36
CA ASN A 71 1.62 13.50 11.73
C ASN A 71 0.40 14.43 11.87
N PHE A 72 0.17 15.00 13.05
CA PHE A 72 -0.93 15.96 13.24
C PHE A 72 -0.73 17.22 12.42
N LYS A 73 0.50 17.72 12.30
CA LYS A 73 0.82 18.86 11.43
C LYS A 73 0.42 18.57 9.98
N GLN A 74 0.72 17.36 9.45
CA GLN A 74 0.31 16.98 8.10
C GLN A 74 -1.22 16.97 7.94
N ILE A 75 -1.96 16.55 8.98
CA ILE A 75 -3.43 16.60 8.97
C ILE A 75 -3.92 18.06 8.95
N PHE A 76 -3.37 18.94 9.80
CA PHE A 76 -3.73 20.36 9.80
C PHE A 76 -3.38 21.06 8.48
N ASP A 77 -2.20 20.77 7.91
CA ASP A 77 -1.81 21.28 6.60
C ASP A 77 -2.79 20.87 5.49
N ALA A 78 -3.32 19.64 5.56
CA ALA A 78 -4.33 19.18 4.61
C ALA A 78 -5.67 19.94 4.76
N ILE A 79 -6.10 20.18 6.00
CA ILE A 79 -7.31 20.97 6.30
C ILE A 79 -7.15 22.39 5.77
N ASP A 80 -6.05 23.06 6.09
CA ASP A 80 -5.79 24.45 5.71
C ASP A 80 -5.70 24.63 4.18
N LYS A 81 -5.21 23.61 3.47
CA LYS A 81 -5.16 23.56 2.00
C LYS A 81 -6.49 23.16 1.33
N GLY A 82 -7.54 22.86 2.09
CA GLY A 82 -8.87 22.53 1.58
C GLY A 82 -8.96 21.13 0.94
N TYR A 83 -8.13 20.18 1.38
CA TYR A 83 -8.29 18.77 1.03
C TYR A 83 -9.43 18.14 1.83
N THR A 84 -10.00 17.06 1.30
CA THR A 84 -11.11 16.36 1.94
C THR A 84 -10.72 15.00 2.51
N LEU A 85 -9.54 14.50 2.13
CA LEU A 85 -8.93 13.27 2.63
C LEU A 85 -7.44 13.48 2.80
N VAL A 86 -6.89 13.11 3.94
CA VAL A 86 -5.45 12.96 4.16
C VAL A 86 -5.10 11.48 4.32
N VAL A 87 -4.03 11.05 3.68
CA VAL A 87 -3.50 9.68 3.79
C VAL A 87 -2.08 9.74 4.32
N LEU A 88 -1.87 9.20 5.52
CA LEU A 88 -0.56 9.05 6.13
C LEU A 88 0.01 7.65 5.84
N PRO A 89 1.34 7.47 5.85
CA PRO A 89 1.96 6.20 5.49
C PRO A 89 1.74 5.09 6.51
N GLU A 90 2.23 3.89 6.19
CA GLU A 90 2.26 2.72 7.07
C GLU A 90 2.97 3.04 8.39
N THR A 91 2.35 2.59 9.51
CA THR A 91 2.86 2.86 10.87
C THR A 91 3.24 4.32 11.11
N ALA A 92 2.46 5.27 10.57
CA ALA A 92 2.64 6.69 10.87
C ALA A 92 2.56 6.93 12.37
N PHE A 93 1.58 6.31 13.03
CA PHE A 93 1.54 6.22 14.49
C PHE A 93 2.13 4.88 14.92
N SER A 94 3.33 4.90 15.52
CA SER A 94 4.06 3.70 15.95
C SER A 94 3.55 3.15 17.29
N VAL A 95 2.25 3.00 17.40
CA VAL A 95 1.53 2.49 18.58
C VAL A 95 0.31 1.68 18.15
N ALA A 96 -0.26 0.90 19.07
CA ALA A 96 -1.57 0.29 18.88
C ALA A 96 -2.67 1.32 19.16
N LEU A 97 -3.16 2.04 18.13
CA LEU A 97 -4.08 3.17 18.29
C LEU A 97 -5.33 2.82 19.09
N ASN A 98 -5.85 1.60 18.98
CA ASN A 98 -6.99 1.16 19.77
C ASN A 98 -6.69 0.96 21.28
N LYS A 99 -5.41 1.01 21.68
CA LYS A 99 -4.97 0.99 23.08
C LYS A 99 -4.49 2.36 23.58
N TYR A 100 -4.53 3.40 22.74
CA TYR A 100 -4.14 4.77 23.05
C TYR A 100 -5.32 5.75 22.90
N PRO A 101 -6.26 5.81 23.88
CA PRO A 101 -7.49 6.60 23.76
C PRO A 101 -7.25 8.06 23.46
N SER A 102 -6.20 8.67 23.98
CA SER A 102 -5.90 10.10 23.75
C SER A 102 -5.64 10.39 22.26
N LEU A 103 -4.79 9.61 21.60
CA LEU A 103 -4.49 9.77 20.17
C LEU A 103 -5.71 9.41 19.31
N ASN A 104 -6.38 8.31 19.66
CA ASN A 104 -7.56 7.86 18.92
C ASN A 104 -8.68 8.89 18.96
N ASN A 105 -8.95 9.51 20.14
CA ASN A 105 -9.97 10.54 20.28
C ASN A 105 -9.61 11.81 19.52
N MET A 106 -8.34 12.23 19.50
CA MET A 106 -7.91 13.38 18.70
C MET A 106 -8.15 13.14 17.20
N LEU A 107 -7.86 11.94 16.69
CA LEU A 107 -8.13 11.58 15.29
C LEU A 107 -9.63 11.53 15.00
N LEU A 108 -10.45 11.01 15.91
CA LEU A 108 -11.90 11.02 15.81
C LEU A 108 -12.45 12.45 15.74
N GLU A 109 -11.99 13.35 16.59
CA GLU A 109 -12.41 14.76 16.57
C GLU A 109 -12.02 15.45 15.24
N LEU A 110 -10.78 15.26 14.79
CA LEU A 110 -10.30 15.82 13.52
C LEU A 110 -11.08 15.28 12.32
N SER A 111 -11.58 14.04 12.41
CA SER A 111 -12.35 13.41 11.33
C SER A 111 -13.70 14.08 11.05
N ASN A 112 -14.14 14.99 11.90
CA ASN A 112 -15.28 15.88 11.62
C ASN A 112 -14.93 17.00 10.62
N LYS A 113 -13.63 17.28 10.41
CA LYS A 113 -13.14 18.32 9.49
C LYS A 113 -12.58 17.75 8.19
N ILE A 114 -11.95 16.59 8.25
CA ILE A 114 -11.29 15.93 7.13
C ILE A 114 -11.31 14.41 7.33
N ASP A 115 -11.55 13.64 6.27
CA ASP A 115 -11.36 12.19 6.31
C ASP A 115 -9.87 11.86 6.48
N ILE A 116 -9.53 10.86 7.31
CA ILE A 116 -8.14 10.52 7.62
C ILE A 116 -7.92 9.02 7.40
N VAL A 117 -6.94 8.66 6.57
CA VAL A 117 -6.39 7.30 6.50
C VAL A 117 -4.98 7.31 7.07
N THR A 118 -4.69 6.39 8.00
CA THR A 118 -3.36 6.30 8.62
C THR A 118 -3.01 4.87 8.99
N GLY A 119 -1.70 4.53 8.93
CA GLY A 119 -1.18 3.26 9.40
C GLY A 119 -0.83 3.29 10.89
N ALA A 120 -1.16 2.22 11.60
CA ALA A 120 -0.77 1.96 12.99
C ALA A 120 -0.94 0.47 13.34
N LEU A 121 -0.55 0.07 14.53
CA LEU A 121 -0.86 -1.27 15.03
C LEU A 121 -2.29 -1.35 15.58
N TYR A 122 -2.85 -2.55 15.54
CA TYR A 122 -4.13 -2.90 16.15
C TYR A 122 -3.97 -4.15 17.01
N VAL A 123 -4.44 -4.12 18.26
CA VAL A 123 -4.32 -5.24 19.20
C VAL A 123 -5.71 -5.75 19.59
N GLU A 124 -5.97 -7.01 19.34
CA GLU A 124 -7.22 -7.70 19.67
C GLU A 124 -6.90 -9.15 20.06
N ASP A 125 -7.51 -9.65 21.13
CA ASP A 125 -7.37 -11.03 21.64
C ASP A 125 -5.90 -11.51 21.74
N ASN A 126 -5.03 -10.67 22.28
CA ASN A 126 -3.59 -10.88 22.37
C ASN A 126 -2.87 -11.06 21.02
N GLN A 127 -3.51 -10.70 19.92
CA GLN A 127 -2.94 -10.68 18.58
C GLN A 127 -2.59 -9.24 18.18
N ILE A 128 -1.49 -9.08 17.46
CA ILE A 128 -1.02 -7.79 16.95
C ILE A 128 -1.17 -7.80 15.43
N PHE A 129 -1.84 -6.80 14.90
CA PHE A 129 -2.03 -6.63 13.47
C PHE A 129 -1.37 -5.33 13.00
N ASN A 130 -0.71 -5.37 11.86
CA ASN A 130 -0.43 -4.19 11.07
C ASN A 130 -1.75 -3.74 10.45
N ALA A 131 -2.14 -2.48 10.63
CA ALA A 131 -3.47 -2.02 10.26
C ALA A 131 -3.47 -0.61 9.66
N SER A 132 -4.46 -0.37 8.81
CA SER A 132 -4.83 0.94 8.33
C SER A 132 -6.15 1.35 8.97
N TYR A 133 -6.22 2.57 9.47
CA TYR A 133 -7.38 3.17 10.11
C TYR A 133 -7.98 4.23 9.20
N PHE A 134 -9.27 4.17 9.00
CA PHE A 134 -10.03 5.21 8.31
C PHE A 134 -10.95 5.91 9.28
N TYR A 135 -10.67 7.18 9.55
CA TYR A 135 -11.49 8.05 10.41
C TYR A 135 -12.32 8.98 9.54
N SER A 136 -13.62 9.01 9.78
CA SER A 136 -14.58 9.88 9.09
C SER A 136 -15.78 10.17 9.98
N LYS A 137 -16.17 11.43 10.10
CA LYS A 137 -17.37 11.85 10.83
C LYS A 137 -17.49 11.24 12.22
N ASN A 138 -16.41 11.34 13.01
CA ASN A 138 -16.31 10.79 14.37
C ASN A 138 -16.50 9.27 14.46
N SER A 139 -16.18 8.55 13.40
CA SER A 139 -16.19 7.08 13.35
C SER A 139 -14.87 6.55 12.84
N VAL A 140 -14.56 5.30 13.12
CA VAL A 140 -13.35 4.63 12.66
C VAL A 140 -13.66 3.26 12.06
N THR A 141 -13.07 2.97 10.91
CA THR A 141 -13.03 1.63 10.30
C THR A 141 -11.59 1.16 10.27
N VAL A 142 -11.34 -0.08 10.66
CA VAL A 142 -9.98 -0.66 10.71
C VAL A 142 -9.85 -1.75 9.66
N ALA A 143 -8.83 -1.62 8.82
CA ALA A 143 -8.42 -2.63 7.84
C ALA A 143 -7.12 -3.28 8.33
N LYS A 144 -7.20 -4.55 8.71
CA LYS A 144 -6.04 -5.35 9.13
C LYS A 144 -5.37 -5.94 7.90
N LYS A 145 -4.04 -6.00 7.90
CA LYS A 145 -3.24 -6.59 6.81
C LYS A 145 -3.61 -8.05 6.57
N VAL A 146 -3.74 -8.46 5.32
CA VAL A 146 -4.16 -9.83 4.92
C VAL A 146 -3.02 -10.68 4.36
N VAL A 147 -1.94 -10.03 3.88
CA VAL A 147 -0.75 -10.71 3.37
C VAL A 147 0.49 -10.15 4.06
N LEU A 148 1.09 -10.95 4.91
CA LEU A 148 2.29 -10.58 5.65
C LEU A 148 3.55 -10.77 4.79
N VAL A 149 4.61 -10.03 5.12
CA VAL A 149 5.92 -10.17 4.47
C VAL A 149 6.56 -11.47 4.96
N PRO A 150 6.85 -12.42 4.05
CA PRO A 150 7.56 -13.65 4.43
C PRO A 150 8.92 -13.31 5.05
N PHE A 151 9.24 -13.95 6.18
CA PHE A 151 10.47 -13.74 6.98
C PHE A 151 10.66 -12.33 7.57
N GLY A 152 9.73 -11.39 7.34
CA GLY A 152 9.76 -10.06 7.94
C GLY A 152 8.64 -9.85 8.96
N GLU A 153 7.45 -10.35 8.67
CA GLU A 153 6.25 -10.23 9.51
C GLU A 153 5.65 -11.61 9.87
N GLU A 154 5.96 -12.63 9.10
CA GLU A 154 5.50 -14.01 9.29
C GLU A 154 6.64 -14.95 8.88
N ILE A 155 6.93 -15.98 9.71
CA ILE A 155 7.84 -17.05 9.33
C ILE A 155 7.01 -18.17 8.68
N PRO A 156 7.08 -18.38 7.36
CA PRO A 156 6.24 -19.34 6.64
C PRO A 156 6.75 -20.79 6.80
N LEU A 157 6.96 -21.21 8.05
CA LEU A 157 7.44 -22.54 8.40
C LEU A 157 6.49 -23.19 9.42
N PRO A 158 6.50 -24.52 9.56
CA PRO A 158 5.79 -25.19 10.63
C PRO A 158 6.17 -24.63 12.01
N LYS A 159 5.20 -24.51 12.92
CA LYS A 159 5.34 -23.86 14.23
C LYS A 159 6.60 -24.26 15.00
N PHE A 160 6.98 -25.53 14.96
CA PHE A 160 8.21 -26.01 15.60
C PHE A 160 9.48 -25.28 15.14
N PHE A 161 9.58 -24.98 13.84
CA PHE A 161 10.71 -24.21 13.29
C PHE A 161 10.59 -22.72 13.56
N VAL A 162 9.35 -22.20 13.61
CA VAL A 162 9.09 -20.79 13.96
C VAL A 162 9.57 -20.49 15.37
N ASP A 163 9.19 -21.32 16.32
CA ASP A 163 9.59 -21.18 17.73
C ASP A 163 11.14 -21.22 17.86
N LEU A 164 11.79 -22.15 17.17
CA LEU A 164 13.26 -22.25 17.16
C LEU A 164 13.95 -21.02 16.55
N ILE A 165 13.43 -20.52 15.45
CA ILE A 165 13.99 -19.35 14.76
C ILE A 165 13.76 -18.07 15.57
N ASN A 166 12.58 -17.90 16.17
CA ASN A 166 12.26 -16.76 17.02
C ASN A 166 13.17 -16.73 18.25
N ASP A 167 13.44 -17.86 18.88
CA ASP A 167 14.33 -17.95 20.03
C ASP A 167 15.80 -17.62 19.68
N ILE A 168 16.25 -18.03 18.46
CA ILE A 168 17.64 -17.87 18.06
C ILE A 168 17.91 -16.47 17.45
N PHE A 169 17.00 -15.95 16.61
CA PHE A 169 17.28 -14.79 15.76
C PHE A 169 16.44 -13.56 16.12
N TYR A 170 15.25 -13.72 16.71
CA TYR A 170 14.31 -12.62 16.91
C TYR A 170 14.03 -12.29 18.40
N ASN A 171 14.75 -12.90 19.33
CA ASN A 171 14.61 -12.65 20.77
C ASN A 171 13.14 -12.71 21.26
N GLY A 172 12.34 -13.64 20.72
CA GLY A 172 10.92 -13.80 21.09
C GLY A 172 10.00 -12.74 20.51
N ALA A 173 10.39 -12.06 19.41
CA ALA A 173 9.47 -11.16 18.71
C ALA A 173 8.22 -11.91 18.27
N THR A 174 7.05 -11.39 18.60
CA THR A 174 5.76 -11.98 18.20
C THR A 174 5.51 -11.70 16.73
N ASP A 175 5.18 -12.75 15.95
CA ASP A 175 4.70 -12.59 14.58
C ASP A 175 3.43 -11.74 14.56
N TYR A 176 3.28 -10.93 13.51
CA TYR A 176 2.00 -10.27 13.28
C TYR A 176 0.93 -11.28 12.90
N SER A 177 -0.30 -10.98 13.29
CA SER A 177 -1.47 -11.72 12.82
C SER A 177 -2.02 -11.10 11.54
N LYS A 178 -2.70 -11.91 10.71
CA LYS A 178 -3.30 -11.50 9.45
C LYS A 178 -4.82 -11.65 9.46
N ALA A 179 -5.50 -10.77 8.74
CA ALA A 179 -6.94 -10.90 8.49
C ALA A 179 -7.22 -11.95 7.40
N SER A 180 -8.43 -12.49 7.39
CA SER A 180 -8.86 -13.47 6.39
C SER A 180 -9.19 -12.85 5.04
N SER A 181 -9.66 -11.60 5.02
CA SER A 181 -10.09 -10.87 3.82
C SER A 181 -9.77 -9.39 3.89
N PRO A 182 -9.55 -8.72 2.73
CA PRO A 182 -9.34 -7.29 2.67
C PRO A 182 -10.56 -6.51 3.16
N THR A 183 -10.32 -5.34 3.75
CA THR A 183 -11.36 -4.39 4.13
C THR A 183 -11.34 -3.20 3.18
N ASP A 184 -12.51 -2.83 2.64
CA ASP A 184 -12.66 -1.65 1.80
C ASP A 184 -13.15 -0.46 2.64
N PHE A 185 -12.68 0.75 2.31
CA PHE A 185 -13.16 2.00 2.89
C PHE A 185 -14.20 2.65 1.97
N ILE A 186 -15.24 3.24 2.54
CA ILE A 186 -16.22 4.04 1.82
C ILE A 186 -15.91 5.52 2.06
N ILE A 187 -15.29 6.17 1.09
CA ILE A 187 -14.84 7.56 1.16
C ILE A 187 -15.69 8.39 0.22
N GLN A 188 -16.46 9.33 0.76
CA GLN A 188 -17.41 10.18 0.00
C GLN A 188 -18.36 9.39 -0.91
N GLY A 189 -18.76 8.20 -0.46
CA GLY A 189 -19.67 7.31 -1.19
C GLY A 189 -19.00 6.48 -2.30
N GLU A 190 -17.67 6.55 -2.42
CA GLU A 190 -16.89 5.72 -3.34
C GLU A 190 -16.12 4.65 -2.57
N LYS A 191 -15.98 3.48 -3.19
CA LYS A 191 -15.31 2.34 -2.58
C LYS A 191 -13.81 2.35 -2.90
N TYR A 192 -13.00 2.26 -1.86
CA TYR A 192 -11.54 2.19 -1.95
C TYR A 192 -11.05 0.90 -1.31
N ARG A 193 -10.36 0.05 -2.07
CA ARG A 193 -9.60 -1.07 -1.52
C ARG A 193 -8.47 -0.51 -0.67
N ASN A 194 -8.27 -1.04 0.53
CA ASN A 194 -7.10 -0.73 1.33
C ASN A 194 -6.00 -1.79 1.11
N ALA A 195 -4.75 -1.36 1.07
CA ALA A 195 -3.58 -2.22 1.00
C ALA A 195 -2.43 -1.67 1.86
N ILE A 196 -1.68 -2.57 2.51
CA ILE A 196 -0.56 -2.20 3.37
C ILE A 196 0.73 -2.86 2.83
N CYS A 197 1.63 -2.03 2.30
CA CYS A 197 2.98 -2.41 1.88
C CYS A 197 3.00 -3.62 0.92
N TYR A 198 3.71 -4.70 1.28
CA TYR A 198 3.90 -5.89 0.47
C TYR A 198 2.61 -6.48 -0.13
N GLU A 199 1.49 -6.45 0.61
CA GLU A 199 0.24 -7.02 0.08
C GLU A 199 -0.26 -6.34 -1.20
N GLY A 200 0.04 -5.05 -1.41
CA GLY A 200 -0.27 -4.33 -2.64
C GLY A 200 0.47 -4.87 -3.87
N THR A 201 1.48 -5.71 -3.67
CA THR A 201 2.23 -6.37 -4.74
C THR A 201 1.84 -7.85 -4.94
N THR A 202 0.70 -8.27 -4.40
CA THR A 202 0.18 -9.63 -4.50
C THR A 202 -1.19 -9.67 -5.14
N ASP A 203 -1.50 -10.71 -5.91
CA ASP A 203 -2.83 -10.85 -6.53
C ASP A 203 -3.97 -10.90 -5.49
N LYS A 204 -3.70 -11.38 -4.29
CA LYS A 204 -4.70 -11.59 -3.24
C LYS A 204 -5.44 -10.30 -2.85
N ILE A 205 -4.75 -9.15 -2.82
CA ILE A 205 -5.41 -7.88 -2.44
C ILE A 205 -6.38 -7.38 -3.53
N PHE A 206 -6.24 -7.89 -4.75
CA PHE A 206 -7.09 -7.55 -5.88
C PHE A 206 -8.25 -8.55 -6.10
N GLU A 207 -8.35 -9.59 -5.26
CA GLU A 207 -9.50 -10.50 -5.32
C GLU A 207 -10.79 -9.79 -4.89
N ASN A 208 -11.90 -10.14 -5.54
CA ASN A 208 -13.24 -9.66 -5.21
C ASN A 208 -13.37 -8.12 -5.19
N LEU A 209 -12.68 -7.42 -6.10
CA LEU A 209 -12.79 -5.96 -6.23
C LEU A 209 -14.21 -5.49 -6.57
N GLY A 210 -14.97 -6.28 -7.35
CA GLY A 210 -16.27 -5.87 -7.88
C GLY A 210 -16.14 -4.61 -8.74
N ASP A 211 -16.86 -3.56 -8.37
CA ASP A 211 -16.87 -2.25 -9.01
C ASP A 211 -15.84 -1.25 -8.43
N THR A 212 -14.93 -1.72 -7.56
CA THR A 212 -13.93 -0.88 -6.92
C THR A 212 -12.91 -0.35 -7.94
N LYS A 213 -12.87 0.98 -8.09
CA LYS A 213 -11.99 1.67 -9.05
C LYS A 213 -10.73 2.25 -8.41
N TYR A 214 -10.72 2.37 -7.09
CA TYR A 214 -9.68 3.04 -6.33
C TYR A 214 -9.07 2.15 -5.27
N MET A 215 -7.78 2.34 -5.02
CA MET A 215 -7.05 1.73 -3.92
C MET A 215 -6.23 2.78 -3.18
N ILE A 216 -6.28 2.75 -1.86
CA ILE A 216 -5.33 3.45 -1.01
C ILE A 216 -4.32 2.42 -0.53
N MET A 217 -3.05 2.66 -0.85
CA MET A 217 -1.94 1.83 -0.41
C MET A 217 -0.98 2.65 0.44
N ILE A 218 -0.69 2.17 1.63
CA ILE A 218 0.25 2.77 2.55
C ILE A 218 1.47 1.87 2.73
N SER A 219 2.68 2.44 2.71
CA SER A 219 3.93 1.68 2.82
C SER A 219 4.98 2.39 3.67
N ASN A 220 5.95 1.61 4.14
CA ASN A 220 7.13 2.12 4.81
C ASN A 220 8.40 1.54 4.16
N ASN A 221 8.93 2.25 3.17
CA ASN A 221 10.12 1.84 2.40
C ASN A 221 11.43 2.21 3.10
N ALA A 222 11.38 2.92 4.26
CA ALA A 222 12.57 3.19 5.06
C ALA A 222 13.24 1.90 5.60
N TRP A 223 12.50 0.78 5.69
CA TRP A 223 13.03 -0.55 6.01
C TRP A 223 14.02 -1.08 4.96
N PHE A 224 13.86 -0.68 3.72
CA PHE A 224 14.55 -1.26 2.57
C PHE A 224 15.61 -0.34 1.99
N THR A 225 15.97 0.73 2.67
CA THR A 225 16.98 1.68 2.20
C THR A 225 18.36 1.36 2.80
N PRO A 226 19.43 1.22 1.98
CA PRO A 226 19.44 1.31 0.51
C PRO A 226 19.18 -0.06 -0.17
N SER A 227 18.19 -0.12 -1.06
CA SER A 227 17.94 -1.31 -1.90
C SER A 227 17.15 -0.96 -3.16
N ILE A 228 16.95 -1.96 -4.05
CA ILE A 228 16.12 -1.83 -5.26
C ILE A 228 14.63 -2.10 -5.00
N GLU A 229 14.25 -2.48 -3.77
CA GLU A 229 12.86 -2.84 -3.43
C GLU A 229 11.86 -1.74 -3.80
N PRO A 230 12.06 -0.45 -3.48
CA PRO A 230 11.10 0.60 -3.86
C PRO A 230 10.87 0.69 -5.37
N THR A 231 11.89 0.39 -6.18
CA THR A 231 11.77 0.35 -7.64
C THR A 231 10.95 -0.85 -8.11
N LEU A 232 11.17 -2.02 -7.53
CA LEU A 232 10.42 -3.23 -7.86
C LEU A 232 8.95 -3.09 -7.46
N GLN A 233 8.67 -2.57 -6.27
CA GLN A 233 7.34 -2.26 -5.78
C GLN A 233 6.62 -1.31 -6.76
N HIS A 234 7.29 -0.24 -7.20
CA HIS A 234 6.75 0.69 -8.20
C HIS A 234 6.34 -0.01 -9.50
N LEU A 235 7.19 -0.88 -10.04
CA LEU A 235 6.91 -1.60 -11.29
C LEU A 235 5.73 -2.56 -11.13
N LEU A 236 5.65 -3.27 -10.01
CA LEU A 236 4.55 -4.17 -9.70
C LEU A 236 3.23 -3.42 -9.55
N LEU A 237 3.21 -2.29 -8.82
CA LEU A 237 2.00 -1.49 -8.66
C LEU A 237 1.50 -0.91 -9.98
N LYS A 238 2.41 -0.49 -10.86
CA LYS A 238 2.06 -0.06 -12.22
C LYS A 238 1.46 -1.21 -13.03
N TYR A 239 2.00 -2.42 -12.91
CA TYR A 239 1.47 -3.61 -13.54
C TYR A 239 0.08 -3.96 -13.02
N TYR A 240 -0.10 -4.00 -11.69
CA TYR A 240 -1.37 -4.36 -11.08
C TYR A 240 -2.46 -3.31 -11.32
N SER A 241 -2.14 -2.03 -11.28
CA SER A 241 -3.06 -0.96 -11.65
C SER A 241 -3.65 -1.22 -13.05
N LYS A 242 -2.80 -1.52 -14.05
CA LYS A 242 -3.24 -1.85 -15.41
C LYS A 242 -3.99 -3.18 -15.49
N LYS A 243 -3.50 -4.22 -14.82
CA LYS A 243 -4.09 -5.56 -14.85
C LYS A 243 -5.51 -5.57 -14.33
N TYR A 244 -5.79 -4.82 -13.25
CA TYR A 244 -7.07 -4.83 -12.56
C TYR A 244 -7.94 -3.59 -12.82
N GLY A 245 -7.45 -2.61 -13.60
CA GLY A 245 -8.21 -1.39 -13.90
C GLY A 245 -8.42 -0.49 -12.67
N VAL A 246 -7.48 -0.47 -11.70
CA VAL A 246 -7.63 0.24 -10.44
C VAL A 246 -6.61 1.37 -10.34
N THR A 247 -7.08 2.59 -10.03
CA THR A 247 -6.17 3.69 -9.68
C THR A 247 -5.66 3.51 -8.24
N ILE A 248 -4.34 3.43 -8.07
CA ILE A 248 -3.69 3.21 -6.78
C ILE A 248 -3.07 4.52 -6.30
N PHE A 249 -3.52 5.02 -5.15
CA PHE A 249 -2.90 6.12 -4.40
C PHE A 249 -1.93 5.53 -3.40
N HIS A 250 -0.63 5.60 -3.70
CA HIS A 250 0.42 5.00 -2.89
C HIS A 250 1.13 6.07 -2.07
N VAL A 251 0.96 6.01 -0.75
CA VAL A 251 1.57 6.91 0.23
C VAL A 251 2.66 6.16 0.98
N VAL A 252 3.87 6.72 0.98
CA VAL A 252 5.07 6.00 1.40
C VAL A 252 5.93 6.84 2.35
N ASN A 253 6.41 6.22 3.42
CA ASN A 253 7.54 6.76 4.16
C ASN A 253 8.87 6.27 3.56
N GLY A 254 9.81 7.18 3.33
CA GLY A 254 11.18 6.85 2.89
C GLY A 254 11.37 6.75 1.37
N SER A 255 10.31 6.93 0.56
CA SER A 255 10.41 7.08 -0.88
C SER A 255 9.29 7.99 -1.41
N GLU A 256 9.24 8.25 -2.73
CA GLU A 256 8.25 9.15 -3.33
C GLU A 256 6.84 8.56 -3.35
N ASN A 257 5.85 9.36 -2.97
CA ASN A 257 4.44 9.05 -3.18
C ASN A 257 4.11 9.01 -4.68
N ARG A 258 3.23 8.10 -5.08
CA ARG A 258 2.85 7.97 -6.50
C ARG A 258 1.37 7.62 -6.67
N ILE A 259 0.83 8.02 -7.83
CA ILE A 259 -0.50 7.62 -8.29
C ILE A 259 -0.30 6.77 -9.54
N TYR A 260 -0.77 5.52 -9.48
CA TYR A 260 -0.75 4.61 -10.63
C TYR A 260 -2.14 4.59 -11.24
N ARG A 261 -2.20 4.84 -12.54
CA ARG A 261 -3.44 4.77 -13.32
C ARG A 261 -3.36 3.64 -14.33
N PRO A 262 -4.49 2.96 -14.59
CA PRO A 262 -4.60 1.88 -15.58
C PRO A 262 -4.17 2.29 -16.98
#